data_ece60f60534568d59bfd33c6017e041a
#
_entry.id   ece60f60534568d59bfd33c6017e041a
#
_cell.length_a   1.000
_cell.length_b   1.000
_cell.length_c   1.000
_cell.angle_alpha   90.00
_cell.angle_beta   90.00
_cell.angle_gamma   90.00
#
_symmetry.space_group_name_H-M   'P 1'
#
loop_
_entity.id
_entity.type
_entity.pdbx_description
1 polymer ?
#
loop_
_entity_poly.entity_id
_entity_poly.type
_entity_poly.pdbx_seq_one_letter_code
_entity_poly.pdbx_strand_id
1 'polypeptide(L)'
;MKAIVFGGTTGMGRAIARRLAERGDAVFLMGIDAADLEQSAADLKARHPQRADIGHAVCNLEKPDEFAAALDAADASLDDFDTVVVTAAMFASQDALEADTELTRRLVTVNYANTVVFCEHARKRLLARGGGRLVVFSSVAGDRGRKPVAIYGSSKAGLSVYLEALDHKFHAAGLSVTCVKPGFVKTGMTAGLKPPPFAGEPEQVAADVVRAMDQGKPVVYTPGIWALVMFVIRMLPRFVMRKIGF
;
A
#
# COMPACT_ATOMS: atom_id res chain seq x y z
N MET A 1 5.97 17.03 -3.64
CA MET A 1 5.32 15.94 -4.38
C MET A 1 3.85 16.28 -4.55
N LYS A 2 3.25 15.78 -5.61
CA LYS A 2 1.81 15.80 -5.88
C LYS A 2 1.32 14.36 -5.75
N ALA A 3 0.86 13.98 -4.57
CA ALA A 3 0.73 12.58 -4.17
C ALA A 3 -0.73 12.11 -4.05
N ILE A 4 -1.06 11.02 -4.74
CA ILE A 4 -2.28 10.25 -4.46
C ILE A 4 -1.99 9.27 -3.32
N VAL A 5 -2.90 9.18 -2.34
CA VAL A 5 -2.86 8.15 -1.28
C VAL A 5 -4.15 7.33 -1.34
N PHE A 6 -4.09 6.16 -1.97
CA PHE A 6 -5.20 5.22 -2.04
C PHE A 6 -5.26 4.36 -0.77
N GLY A 7 -6.34 4.47 -0.02
CA GLY A 7 -6.47 3.99 1.36
C GLY A 7 -6.03 5.03 2.39
N GLY A 8 -6.13 6.32 2.05
CA GLY A 8 -5.64 7.45 2.84
C GLY A 8 -6.47 7.83 4.07
N THR A 9 -7.62 7.19 4.31
CA THR A 9 -8.55 7.55 5.39
C THR A 9 -8.23 6.90 6.74
N THR A 10 -7.53 5.77 6.75
CA THR A 10 -7.26 5.01 7.98
C THR A 10 -5.84 4.46 8.04
N GLY A 11 -5.42 4.02 9.23
CA GLY A 11 -4.20 3.27 9.47
C GLY A 11 -2.95 3.88 8.85
N MET A 12 -2.16 3.07 8.15
CA MET A 12 -0.88 3.48 7.55
C MET A 12 -1.06 4.53 6.45
N GLY A 13 -2.13 4.43 5.65
CA GLY A 13 -2.41 5.41 4.60
C GLY A 13 -2.68 6.80 5.16
N ARG A 14 -3.49 6.90 6.23
CA ARG A 14 -3.76 8.17 6.90
C ARG A 14 -2.48 8.77 7.50
N ALA A 15 -1.63 7.95 8.11
CA ALA A 15 -0.36 8.41 8.68
C ALA A 15 0.59 8.94 7.57
N ILE A 16 0.63 8.29 6.40
CA ILE A 16 1.40 8.77 5.24
C ILE A 16 0.82 10.09 4.72
N ALA A 17 -0.50 10.16 4.52
CA ALA A 17 -1.15 11.38 4.04
C ALA A 17 -0.87 12.59 4.96
N ARG A 18 -0.94 12.39 6.29
CA ARG A 18 -0.57 13.41 7.29
C ARG A 18 0.87 13.84 7.12
N ARG A 19 1.80 12.91 7.04
CA ARG A 19 3.22 13.22 6.95
C ARG A 19 3.59 13.95 5.66
N LEU A 20 2.94 13.62 4.55
CA LEU A 20 3.09 14.34 3.29
C LEU A 20 2.54 15.76 3.40
N ALA A 21 1.33 15.93 3.95
CA ALA A 21 0.74 17.24 4.17
C ALA A 21 1.56 18.11 5.13
N GLU A 22 2.08 17.55 6.24
CA GLU A 22 2.99 18.22 7.18
C GLU A 22 4.26 18.73 6.51
N ARG A 23 4.76 17.99 5.53
CA ARG A 23 5.93 18.38 4.73
C ARG A 23 5.61 19.47 3.70
N GLY A 24 4.35 19.70 3.38
CA GLY A 24 3.90 20.67 2.38
C GLY A 24 3.70 20.10 0.99
N ASP A 25 3.61 18.78 0.88
CA ASP A 25 3.22 18.12 -0.36
C ASP A 25 1.71 18.31 -0.62
N ALA A 26 1.33 18.37 -1.90
CA ALA A 26 -0.06 18.30 -2.30
C ALA A 26 -0.57 16.85 -2.20
N VAL A 27 -1.75 16.63 -1.60
CA VAL A 27 -2.26 15.29 -1.31
C VAL A 27 -3.66 15.12 -1.87
N PHE A 28 -3.89 14.01 -2.56
CA PHE A 28 -5.21 13.57 -3.00
C PHE A 28 -5.54 12.22 -2.37
N LEU A 29 -6.66 12.16 -1.65
CA LEU A 29 -7.09 10.95 -0.95
C LEU A 29 -8.02 10.11 -1.83
N MET A 30 -7.77 8.81 -1.89
CA MET A 30 -8.71 7.84 -2.46
C MET A 30 -9.11 6.80 -1.42
N GLY A 31 -10.38 6.39 -1.43
CA GLY A 31 -10.95 5.41 -0.51
C GLY A 31 -12.37 5.05 -0.90
N ILE A 32 -13.00 4.16 -0.14
CA ILE A 32 -14.31 3.60 -0.47
C ILE A 32 -15.49 4.38 0.12
N ASP A 33 -15.28 5.15 1.18
CA ASP A 33 -16.33 5.89 1.89
C ASP A 33 -16.16 7.40 1.69
N ALA A 34 -17.19 8.03 1.16
CA ALA A 34 -17.18 9.47 0.83
C ALA A 34 -17.08 10.33 2.11
N ALA A 35 -17.79 9.96 3.19
CA ALA A 35 -17.80 10.74 4.43
C ALA A 35 -16.44 10.66 5.14
N ASP A 36 -15.82 9.47 5.17
CA ASP A 36 -14.46 9.28 5.71
C ASP A 36 -13.42 10.09 4.92
N LEU A 37 -13.57 10.15 3.59
CA LEU A 37 -12.68 10.92 2.73
C LEU A 37 -12.82 12.43 2.98
N GLU A 38 -14.06 12.95 3.03
CA GLU A 38 -14.34 14.35 3.31
C GLU A 38 -13.81 14.77 4.68
N GLN A 39 -14.07 13.96 5.73
CA GLN A 39 -13.57 14.20 7.07
C GLN A 39 -12.04 14.17 7.13
N SER A 40 -11.41 13.21 6.45
CA SER A 40 -9.95 13.10 6.42
C SER A 40 -9.30 14.26 5.68
N ALA A 41 -9.88 14.71 4.57
CA ALA A 41 -9.42 15.89 3.83
C ALA A 41 -9.57 17.17 4.67
N ALA A 42 -10.70 17.33 5.35
CA ALA A 42 -10.94 18.46 6.25
C ALA A 42 -9.96 18.49 7.44
N ASP A 43 -9.68 17.33 8.07
CA ASP A 43 -8.67 17.21 9.15
C ASP A 43 -7.27 17.63 8.67
N LEU A 44 -6.85 17.15 7.49
CA LEU A 44 -5.56 17.53 6.91
C LEU A 44 -5.50 19.04 6.61
N LYS A 45 -6.53 19.60 6.02
CA LYS A 45 -6.63 21.04 5.70
C LYS A 45 -6.62 21.92 6.96
N ALA A 46 -7.36 21.51 8.01
CA ALA A 46 -7.40 22.23 9.28
C ALA A 46 -6.05 22.27 10.00
N ARG A 47 -5.27 21.20 9.88
CA ARG A 47 -3.91 21.11 10.48
C ARG A 47 -2.87 21.91 9.71
N HIS A 48 -3.08 22.10 8.40
CA HIS A 48 -2.13 22.75 7.51
C HIS A 48 -2.81 23.79 6.61
N PRO A 49 -3.42 24.84 7.21
CA PRO A 49 -4.28 25.79 6.45
C PRO A 49 -3.53 26.60 5.39
N GLN A 50 -2.22 26.69 5.48
CA GLN A 50 -1.38 27.39 4.51
C GLN A 50 -0.79 26.46 3.43
N ARG A 51 -1.09 25.19 3.49
CA ARG A 51 -0.51 24.18 2.62
C ARG A 51 -1.60 23.43 1.89
N ALA A 52 -1.49 23.47 0.60
CA ALA A 52 -2.02 22.58 -0.39
C ALA A 52 -3.54 22.30 -0.37
N ASP A 53 -4.04 22.26 -1.55
CA ASP A 53 -5.33 21.67 -1.85
C ASP A 53 -5.30 20.18 -1.51
N ILE A 54 -6.15 19.81 -0.56
CA ILE A 54 -6.38 18.41 -0.21
C ILE A 54 -7.64 18.00 -0.95
N GLY A 55 -7.45 17.34 -2.08
CA GLY A 55 -8.54 16.77 -2.86
C GLY A 55 -8.88 15.34 -2.43
N HIS A 56 -10.02 14.84 -2.86
CA HIS A 56 -10.38 13.44 -2.65
C HIS A 56 -11.36 12.93 -3.72
N ALA A 57 -11.40 11.62 -3.90
CA ALA A 57 -12.42 10.92 -4.70
C ALA A 57 -12.69 9.52 -4.14
N VAL A 58 -13.93 9.07 -4.29
CA VAL A 58 -14.29 7.68 -4.05
C VAL A 58 -13.63 6.81 -5.11
N CYS A 59 -12.96 5.75 -4.68
CA CYS A 59 -12.38 4.75 -5.55
C CYS A 59 -12.33 3.42 -4.78
N ASN A 60 -12.90 2.37 -5.38
CA ASN A 60 -12.97 1.05 -4.78
C ASN A 60 -12.17 0.04 -5.60
N LEU A 61 -11.19 -0.64 -4.98
CA LEU A 61 -10.44 -1.71 -5.66
C LEU A 61 -11.32 -2.88 -6.16
N GLU A 62 -12.55 -3.00 -5.69
CA GLU A 62 -13.49 -3.98 -6.21
C GLU A 62 -14.15 -3.55 -7.53
N LYS A 63 -14.01 -2.29 -7.92
CA LYS A 63 -14.67 -1.68 -9.09
C LYS A 63 -13.65 -1.04 -10.04
N PRO A 64 -12.97 -1.84 -10.88
CA PRO A 64 -11.94 -1.33 -11.78
C PRO A 64 -12.42 -0.22 -12.74
N ASP A 65 -13.71 -0.20 -13.07
CA ASP A 65 -14.30 0.81 -13.94
C ASP A 65 -14.25 2.24 -13.33
N GLU A 66 -14.12 2.35 -12.00
CA GLU A 66 -13.97 3.64 -11.31
C GLU A 66 -12.54 4.21 -11.40
N PHE A 67 -11.52 3.40 -11.74
CA PHE A 67 -10.11 3.79 -11.63
C PHE A 67 -9.73 4.95 -12.54
N ALA A 68 -10.20 4.96 -13.77
CA ALA A 68 -9.87 6.00 -14.73
C ALA A 68 -10.41 7.35 -14.25
N ALA A 69 -11.69 7.40 -13.87
CA ALA A 69 -12.35 8.63 -13.40
C ALA A 69 -11.73 9.17 -12.09
N ALA A 70 -11.37 8.27 -11.15
CA ALA A 70 -10.72 8.69 -9.91
C ALA A 70 -9.31 9.27 -10.15
N LEU A 71 -8.55 8.70 -11.09
CA LEU A 71 -7.25 9.21 -11.49
C LEU A 71 -7.37 10.54 -12.27
N ASP A 72 -8.41 10.71 -13.09
CA ASP A 72 -8.69 11.99 -13.78
C ASP A 72 -9.02 13.10 -12.78
N ALA A 73 -9.81 12.78 -11.73
CA ALA A 73 -10.10 13.73 -10.66
C ALA A 73 -8.82 14.12 -9.88
N ALA A 74 -7.92 13.19 -9.66
CA ALA A 74 -6.64 13.46 -9.01
C ALA A 74 -5.74 14.34 -9.89
N ASP A 75 -5.69 14.08 -11.20
CA ASP A 75 -4.94 14.91 -12.16
C ASP A 75 -5.45 16.36 -12.17
N ALA A 76 -6.77 16.53 -12.24
CA ALA A 76 -7.37 17.85 -12.22
C ALA A 76 -7.12 18.60 -10.90
N SER A 77 -7.14 17.89 -9.77
CA SER A 77 -6.94 18.49 -8.43
C SER A 77 -5.47 18.83 -8.16
N LEU A 78 -4.55 18.01 -8.61
CA LEU A 78 -3.11 18.14 -8.34
C LEU A 78 -2.35 18.86 -9.46
N ASP A 79 -2.99 19.20 -10.57
CA ASP A 79 -2.27 19.66 -11.76
C ASP A 79 -1.17 18.67 -12.13
N ASP A 80 -1.58 17.46 -12.49
CA ASP A 80 -0.75 16.29 -12.77
C ASP A 80 0.01 15.73 -11.55
N PHE A 81 -0.45 14.58 -11.01
CA PHE A 81 0.25 13.91 -9.93
C PHE A 81 1.60 13.31 -10.39
N ASP A 82 2.58 13.29 -9.49
CA ASP A 82 3.91 12.69 -9.68
C ASP A 82 4.16 11.45 -8.81
N THR A 83 3.29 11.20 -7.85
CA THR A 83 3.46 10.14 -6.84
C THR A 83 2.15 9.44 -6.56
N VAL A 84 2.15 8.11 -6.53
CA VAL A 84 1.00 7.28 -6.17
C VAL A 84 1.38 6.31 -5.06
N VAL A 85 0.67 6.38 -3.95
CA VAL A 85 0.82 5.48 -2.80
C VAL A 85 -0.43 4.62 -2.67
N VAL A 86 -0.30 3.29 -2.76
CA VAL A 86 -1.41 2.34 -2.64
C VAL A 86 -1.25 1.56 -1.34
N THR A 87 -2.08 1.90 -0.35
CA THR A 87 -2.16 1.19 0.95
C THR A 87 -3.42 0.35 1.07
N ALA A 88 -4.42 0.60 0.19
CA ALA A 88 -5.69 -0.10 0.18
C ALA A 88 -5.49 -1.61 -0.03
N ALA A 89 -6.11 -2.42 0.81
CA ALA A 89 -6.07 -3.88 0.74
C ALA A 89 -7.16 -4.48 1.61
N MET A 90 -7.51 -5.75 1.36
CA MET A 90 -8.33 -6.58 2.23
C MET A 90 -7.46 -7.50 3.09
N PHE A 91 -7.96 -7.81 4.29
CA PHE A 91 -7.42 -8.85 5.14
C PHE A 91 -8.57 -9.68 5.74
N ALA A 92 -8.37 -10.97 5.82
CA ALA A 92 -9.21 -11.90 6.58
C ALA A 92 -8.32 -13.00 7.16
N SER A 93 -8.77 -13.66 8.23
CA SER A 93 -8.04 -14.79 8.81
C SER A 93 -7.99 -15.97 7.82
N GLN A 94 -6.97 -16.81 7.94
CA GLN A 94 -6.82 -18.00 7.09
C GLN A 94 -8.05 -18.91 7.20
N ASP A 95 -8.56 -19.12 8.42
CA ASP A 95 -9.73 -19.97 8.66
C ASP A 95 -11.01 -19.42 7.98
N ALA A 96 -11.22 -18.10 8.02
CA ALA A 96 -12.34 -17.47 7.33
C ALA A 96 -12.22 -17.61 5.80
N LEU A 97 -11.01 -17.47 5.26
CA LEU A 97 -10.75 -17.65 3.84
C LEU A 97 -10.91 -19.08 3.37
N GLU A 98 -10.54 -20.08 4.20
CA GLU A 98 -10.72 -21.48 3.90
C GLU A 98 -12.20 -21.91 3.98
N ALA A 99 -12.99 -21.29 4.87
CA ALA A 99 -14.41 -21.56 5.02
C ALA A 99 -15.27 -20.92 3.92
N ASP A 100 -14.82 -19.81 3.31
CA ASP A 100 -15.58 -19.05 2.31
C ASP A 100 -14.74 -18.80 1.05
N THR A 101 -15.04 -19.57 0.00
CA THR A 101 -14.34 -19.48 -1.30
C THR A 101 -14.64 -18.16 -2.03
N GLU A 102 -15.80 -17.56 -1.81
CA GLU A 102 -16.14 -16.25 -2.39
C GLU A 102 -15.34 -15.13 -1.71
N LEU A 103 -15.21 -15.16 -0.38
CA LEU A 103 -14.32 -14.25 0.35
C LEU A 103 -12.87 -14.40 -0.13
N THR A 104 -12.41 -15.64 -0.36
CA THR A 104 -11.09 -15.93 -0.90
C THR A 104 -10.91 -15.33 -2.29
N ARG A 105 -11.84 -15.56 -3.21
CA ARG A 105 -11.83 -14.98 -4.55
C ARG A 105 -11.77 -13.45 -4.48
N ARG A 106 -12.62 -12.85 -3.67
CA ARG A 106 -12.71 -11.41 -3.45
C ARG A 106 -11.38 -10.84 -2.94
N LEU A 107 -10.77 -11.45 -1.91
CA LEU A 107 -9.49 -11.00 -1.36
C LEU A 107 -8.37 -11.05 -2.40
N VAL A 108 -8.24 -12.15 -3.14
CA VAL A 108 -7.21 -12.30 -4.18
C VAL A 108 -7.42 -11.28 -5.31
N THR A 109 -8.67 -11.08 -5.72
CA THR A 109 -9.04 -10.10 -6.74
C THR A 109 -8.66 -8.68 -6.30
N VAL A 110 -9.03 -8.27 -5.11
CA VAL A 110 -8.73 -6.92 -4.58
C VAL A 110 -7.24 -6.74 -4.38
N ASN A 111 -6.58 -7.66 -3.65
CA ASN A 111 -5.20 -7.48 -3.22
C ASN A 111 -4.16 -7.68 -4.33
N TYR A 112 -4.53 -8.36 -5.40
CA TYR A 112 -3.61 -8.62 -6.50
C TYR A 112 -4.16 -8.12 -7.84
N ALA A 113 -5.19 -8.76 -8.40
CA ALA A 113 -5.61 -8.49 -9.77
C ALA A 113 -6.00 -7.02 -9.98
N ASN A 114 -6.90 -6.48 -9.17
CA ASN A 114 -7.38 -5.11 -9.33
C ASN A 114 -6.34 -4.08 -8.85
N THR A 115 -5.51 -4.41 -7.85
CA THR A 115 -4.36 -3.56 -7.48
C THR A 115 -3.37 -3.45 -8.64
N VAL A 116 -3.08 -4.53 -9.36
CA VAL A 116 -2.24 -4.50 -10.58
C VAL A 116 -2.88 -3.63 -11.66
N VAL A 117 -4.19 -3.78 -11.91
CA VAL A 117 -4.90 -2.96 -12.91
C VAL A 117 -4.82 -1.48 -12.54
N PHE A 118 -5.06 -1.11 -11.28
CA PHE A 118 -4.93 0.28 -10.82
C PHE A 118 -3.48 0.80 -11.02
N CYS A 119 -2.48 0.01 -10.64
CA CYS A 119 -1.08 0.37 -10.83
C CYS A 119 -0.73 0.58 -12.32
N GLU A 120 -1.30 -0.22 -13.22
CA GLU A 120 -1.10 -0.04 -14.67
C GLU A 120 -1.70 1.26 -15.19
N HIS A 121 -2.89 1.65 -14.73
CA HIS A 121 -3.47 2.96 -15.03
C HIS A 121 -2.59 4.11 -14.53
N ALA A 122 -2.15 4.04 -13.29
CA ALA A 122 -1.29 5.05 -12.67
C ALA A 122 0.08 5.14 -13.38
N ARG A 123 0.73 3.99 -13.62
CA ARG A 123 2.03 3.91 -14.31
C ARG A 123 2.00 4.55 -15.70
N LYS A 124 0.95 4.27 -16.48
CA LYS A 124 0.84 4.86 -17.83
C LYS A 124 0.84 6.39 -17.78
N ARG A 125 0.13 6.99 -16.82
CA ARG A 125 0.08 8.44 -16.62
C ARG A 125 1.44 9.00 -16.16
N LEU A 126 2.06 8.36 -15.16
CA LEU A 126 3.38 8.75 -14.68
C LEU A 126 4.42 8.72 -15.80
N LEU A 127 4.48 7.64 -16.58
CA LEU A 127 5.43 7.54 -17.69
C LEU A 127 5.16 8.53 -18.83
N ALA A 128 3.91 8.84 -19.12
CA ALA A 128 3.55 9.85 -20.13
C ALA A 128 4.06 11.26 -19.76
N ARG A 129 4.36 11.49 -18.48
CA ARG A 129 4.90 12.75 -17.92
C ARG A 129 6.40 12.69 -17.63
N GLY A 130 7.10 11.68 -18.15
CA GLY A 130 8.55 11.53 -17.97
C GLY A 130 8.98 10.78 -16.72
N GLY A 131 8.05 10.14 -16.02
CA GLY A 131 8.32 9.32 -14.83
C GLY A 131 7.54 9.76 -13.59
N GLY A 132 7.94 9.22 -12.45
CA GLY A 132 7.29 9.50 -11.16
C GLY A 132 7.51 8.36 -10.16
N ARG A 133 6.71 8.32 -9.09
CA ARG A 133 6.84 7.35 -8.00
C ARG A 133 5.57 6.50 -7.86
N LEU A 134 5.76 5.19 -7.80
CA LEU A 134 4.71 4.21 -7.51
C LEU A 134 5.10 3.43 -6.26
N VAL A 135 4.39 3.64 -5.16
CA VAL A 135 4.66 3.07 -3.84
C VAL A 135 3.49 2.18 -3.44
N VAL A 136 3.72 0.87 -3.35
CA VAL A 136 2.62 -0.08 -3.16
C VAL A 136 2.88 -0.99 -1.96
N PHE A 137 1.85 -1.17 -1.15
CA PHE A 137 1.91 -1.97 0.06
C PHE A 137 1.66 -3.45 -0.23
N SER A 138 2.75 -4.21 -0.24
CA SER A 138 2.74 -5.66 -0.11
C SER A 138 2.67 -6.07 1.38
N SER A 139 3.46 -7.02 1.81
CA SER A 139 3.59 -7.49 3.19
C SER A 139 4.77 -8.44 3.32
N VAL A 140 5.34 -8.56 4.52
CA VAL A 140 6.25 -9.68 4.87
C VAL A 140 5.58 -11.05 4.71
N ALA A 141 4.23 -11.10 4.69
CA ALA A 141 3.49 -12.33 4.43
C ALA A 141 3.75 -12.88 3.01
N GLY A 142 4.10 -12.00 2.05
CA GLY A 142 4.43 -12.38 0.68
C GLY A 142 5.83 -12.96 0.48
N ASP A 143 6.72 -12.87 1.48
CA ASP A 143 8.11 -13.30 1.30
C ASP A 143 8.31 -14.81 1.44
N ARG A 144 7.43 -15.49 2.15
CA ARG A 144 7.50 -16.94 2.40
C ARG A 144 6.12 -17.51 2.70
N GLY A 145 5.78 -18.63 2.09
CA GLY A 145 4.55 -19.37 2.42
C GLY A 145 4.52 -19.78 3.89
N ARG A 146 3.48 -19.37 4.61
CA ARG A 146 3.25 -19.66 6.04
C ARG A 146 1.81 -20.09 6.27
N LYS A 147 1.62 -21.03 7.21
CA LYS A 147 0.31 -21.64 7.49
C LYS A 147 -0.79 -20.61 7.83
N PRO A 148 -0.57 -19.63 8.73
CA PRO A 148 -1.65 -18.73 9.16
C PRO A 148 -2.07 -17.69 8.12
N VAL A 149 -1.35 -17.57 7.00
CA VAL A 149 -1.57 -16.50 6.00
C VAL A 149 -1.33 -16.99 4.57
N ALA A 150 -1.68 -18.25 4.27
CA ALA A 150 -1.38 -18.86 2.97
C ALA A 150 -2.03 -18.08 1.81
N ILE A 151 -3.31 -17.79 1.88
CA ILE A 151 -4.07 -17.11 0.81
C ILE A 151 -3.69 -15.63 0.73
N TYR A 152 -3.72 -14.92 1.86
CA TYR A 152 -3.30 -13.52 1.92
C TYR A 152 -1.83 -13.36 1.48
N GLY A 153 -0.93 -14.19 2.01
CA GLY A 153 0.48 -14.18 1.66
C GLY A 153 0.72 -14.41 0.17
N SER A 154 -0.03 -15.31 -0.47
CA SER A 154 0.07 -15.56 -1.92
C SER A 154 -0.32 -14.34 -2.73
N SER A 155 -1.39 -13.62 -2.36
CA SER A 155 -1.78 -12.38 -3.03
C SER A 155 -0.69 -11.30 -2.94
N LYS A 156 -0.04 -11.17 -1.78
CA LYS A 156 1.05 -10.22 -1.55
C LYS A 156 2.38 -10.66 -2.18
N ALA A 157 2.63 -11.97 -2.32
CA ALA A 157 3.78 -12.49 -3.05
C ALA A 157 3.69 -12.14 -4.54
N GLY A 158 2.54 -12.39 -5.17
CA GLY A 158 2.28 -11.99 -6.55
C GLY A 158 2.48 -10.49 -6.77
N LEU A 159 1.94 -9.67 -5.87
CA LEU A 159 2.10 -8.22 -5.93
C LEU A 159 3.58 -7.80 -5.81
N SER A 160 4.36 -8.43 -4.92
CA SER A 160 5.79 -8.13 -4.76
C SER A 160 6.58 -8.43 -6.03
N VAL A 161 6.31 -9.57 -6.69
CA VAL A 161 6.97 -9.94 -7.96
C VAL A 161 6.58 -8.98 -9.08
N TYR A 162 5.30 -8.58 -9.16
CA TYR A 162 4.85 -7.59 -10.14
C TYR A 162 5.57 -6.25 -9.97
N LEU A 163 5.69 -5.75 -8.75
CA LEU A 163 6.37 -4.47 -8.47
C LEU A 163 7.87 -4.52 -8.79
N GLU A 164 8.54 -5.63 -8.47
CA GLU A 164 9.94 -5.86 -8.83
C GLU A 164 10.12 -5.84 -10.36
N ALA A 165 9.23 -6.51 -11.09
CA ALA A 165 9.25 -6.51 -12.56
C ALA A 165 9.01 -5.12 -13.16
N LEU A 166 8.13 -4.31 -12.55
CA LEU A 166 7.93 -2.93 -12.97
C LEU A 166 9.18 -2.06 -12.77
N ASP A 167 9.84 -2.20 -11.60
CA ASP A 167 11.09 -1.49 -11.31
C ASP A 167 12.14 -1.84 -12.36
N HIS A 168 12.39 -3.13 -12.60
CA HIS A 168 13.35 -3.57 -13.60
C HIS A 168 13.03 -3.04 -15.00
N LYS A 169 11.75 -3.00 -15.38
CA LYS A 169 11.33 -2.62 -16.73
C LYS A 169 11.36 -1.13 -16.98
N PHE A 170 10.96 -0.32 -16.00
CA PHE A 170 10.66 1.09 -16.22
C PHE A 170 11.55 2.05 -15.43
N HIS A 171 12.50 1.57 -14.65
CA HIS A 171 13.44 2.41 -13.90
C HIS A 171 14.18 3.39 -14.81
N ALA A 172 14.74 2.92 -15.93
CA ALA A 172 15.42 3.76 -16.89
C ALA A 172 14.50 4.77 -17.61
N ALA A 173 13.18 4.53 -17.59
CA ALA A 173 12.18 5.47 -18.10
C ALA A 173 11.68 6.48 -17.05
N GLY A 174 12.32 6.53 -15.88
CA GLY A 174 12.00 7.50 -14.82
C GLY A 174 10.95 7.04 -13.81
N LEU A 175 10.46 5.79 -13.87
CA LEU A 175 9.53 5.27 -12.87
C LEU A 175 10.28 4.69 -11.68
N SER A 176 10.15 5.32 -10.51
CA SER A 176 10.63 4.78 -9.24
C SER A 176 9.54 3.92 -8.59
N VAL A 177 9.77 2.63 -8.44
CA VAL A 177 8.82 1.70 -7.81
C VAL A 177 9.32 1.33 -6.42
N THR A 178 8.46 1.48 -5.39
CA THR A 178 8.77 1.05 -4.02
C THR A 178 7.78 -0.01 -3.56
N CYS A 179 8.25 -1.23 -3.34
CA CYS A 179 7.50 -2.30 -2.70
C CYS A 179 7.63 -2.17 -1.18
N VAL A 180 6.55 -1.73 -0.52
CA VAL A 180 6.52 -1.65 0.95
C VAL A 180 6.11 -2.99 1.53
N LYS A 181 6.92 -3.52 2.45
CA LYS A 181 6.69 -4.80 3.13
C LYS A 181 6.54 -4.59 4.64
N PRO A 182 5.35 -4.18 5.10
CA PRO A 182 5.09 -4.08 6.53
C PRO A 182 5.12 -5.46 7.18
N GLY A 183 5.62 -5.51 8.41
CA GLY A 183 5.32 -6.58 9.32
C GLY A 183 3.93 -6.40 9.95
N PHE A 184 3.76 -6.86 11.18
CA PHE A 184 2.54 -6.56 11.92
C PHE A 184 2.53 -5.08 12.34
N VAL A 185 1.48 -4.35 11.98
CA VAL A 185 1.28 -2.93 12.33
C VAL A 185 -0.07 -2.81 13.03
N LYS A 186 -0.11 -2.08 14.14
CA LYS A 186 -1.32 -1.86 14.93
C LYS A 186 -2.25 -0.89 14.19
N THR A 187 -3.26 -1.41 13.53
CA THR A 187 -4.25 -0.66 12.75
C THR A 187 -5.64 -1.25 12.98
N GLY A 188 -6.68 -0.61 12.46
CA GLY A 188 -8.03 -1.22 12.46
C GLY A 188 -8.08 -2.59 11.79
N MET A 189 -7.26 -2.82 10.76
CA MET A 189 -7.16 -4.12 10.06
C MET A 189 -6.64 -5.25 10.96
N THR A 190 -5.81 -4.95 11.94
CA THR A 190 -5.22 -5.91 12.90
C THR A 190 -5.87 -5.84 14.28
N ALA A 191 -6.96 -5.07 14.42
CA ALA A 191 -7.71 -4.98 15.68
C ALA A 191 -8.20 -6.36 16.13
N GLY A 192 -8.06 -6.66 17.43
CA GLY A 192 -8.42 -7.96 17.99
C GLY A 192 -7.36 -9.07 17.83
N LEU A 193 -6.32 -8.86 17.02
CA LEU A 193 -5.20 -9.80 16.94
C LEU A 193 -4.15 -9.47 18.01
N LYS A 194 -3.57 -10.52 18.63
CA LYS A 194 -2.48 -10.34 19.60
C LYS A 194 -1.22 -9.84 18.87
N PRO A 195 -0.69 -8.64 19.21
CA PRO A 195 0.52 -8.14 18.58
C PRO A 195 1.71 -9.04 18.87
N PRO A 196 2.45 -9.47 17.83
CA PRO A 196 3.70 -10.18 18.03
C PRO A 196 4.81 -9.22 18.53
N PRO A 197 5.96 -9.74 18.97
CA PRO A 197 7.15 -8.93 19.15
C PRO A 197 7.45 -8.14 17.87
N PHE A 198 7.92 -6.89 18.02
CA PHE A 198 8.21 -5.98 16.89
C PHE A 198 6.99 -5.49 16.09
N ALA A 199 5.80 -5.49 16.70
CA ALA A 199 4.64 -4.80 16.10
C ALA A 199 4.95 -3.31 15.93
N GLY A 200 4.68 -2.78 14.74
CA GLY A 200 4.90 -1.37 14.40
C GLY A 200 3.68 -0.49 14.68
N GLU A 201 3.91 0.82 14.71
CA GLU A 201 2.85 1.84 14.74
C GLU A 201 2.72 2.49 13.35
N PRO A 202 1.53 2.95 12.94
CA PRO A 202 1.31 3.58 11.64
C PRO A 202 2.24 4.77 11.35
N GLU A 203 2.53 5.58 12.36
CA GLU A 203 3.40 6.76 12.26
C GLU A 203 4.85 6.39 11.95
N GLN A 204 5.34 5.28 12.56
CA GLN A 204 6.67 4.75 12.27
C GLN A 204 6.74 4.25 10.82
N VAL A 205 5.72 3.52 10.38
CA VAL A 205 5.62 3.06 8.99
C VAL A 205 5.61 4.24 8.02
N ALA A 206 4.82 5.28 8.30
CA ALA A 206 4.77 6.47 7.46
C ALA A 206 6.15 7.16 7.35
N ALA A 207 6.89 7.26 8.47
CA ALA A 207 8.23 7.83 8.47
C ALA A 207 9.21 7.02 7.60
N ASP A 208 9.18 5.69 7.71
CA ASP A 208 10.06 4.80 6.96
C ASP A 208 9.73 4.82 5.46
N VAL A 209 8.43 4.82 5.11
CA VAL A 209 7.96 4.83 3.72
C VAL A 209 8.28 6.15 3.04
N VAL A 210 7.98 7.29 3.67
CA VAL A 210 8.28 8.61 3.07
C VAL A 210 9.80 8.77 2.86
N ARG A 211 10.62 8.34 3.81
CA ARG A 211 12.08 8.33 3.64
C ARG A 211 12.53 7.41 2.49
N ALA A 212 11.93 6.24 2.35
CA ALA A 212 12.24 5.32 1.27
C ALA A 212 11.85 5.88 -0.10
N MET A 213 10.70 6.55 -0.19
CA MET A 213 10.25 7.27 -1.40
C MET A 213 11.22 8.35 -1.82
N ASP A 214 11.70 9.17 -0.86
CA ASP A 214 12.66 10.24 -1.12
C ASP A 214 14.01 9.70 -1.61
N GLN A 215 14.40 8.51 -1.14
CA GLN A 215 15.64 7.84 -1.51
C GLN A 215 15.53 6.95 -2.75
N GLY A 216 14.34 6.81 -3.34
CA GLY A 216 14.11 5.90 -4.47
C GLY A 216 14.39 4.42 -4.15
N LYS A 217 14.15 3.99 -2.91
CA LYS A 217 14.39 2.59 -2.51
C LYS A 217 13.38 1.65 -3.13
N PRO A 218 13.80 0.59 -3.83
CA PRO A 218 12.86 -0.33 -4.47
C PRO A 218 12.11 -1.22 -3.47
N VAL A 219 12.67 -1.49 -2.30
CA VAL A 219 12.03 -2.30 -1.24
C VAL A 219 12.27 -1.67 0.12
N VAL A 220 11.21 -1.61 0.93
CA VAL A 220 11.31 -1.18 2.34
C VAL A 220 10.55 -2.13 3.25
N TYR A 221 11.25 -2.68 4.25
CA TYR A 221 10.66 -3.40 5.37
C TYR A 221 10.39 -2.43 6.51
N THR A 222 9.20 -2.48 7.10
CA THR A 222 8.86 -1.57 8.19
C THR A 222 7.99 -2.25 9.25
N PRO A 223 8.36 -2.17 10.54
CA PRO A 223 9.66 -1.73 11.06
C PRO A 223 10.85 -2.50 10.46
N GLY A 224 12.01 -1.84 10.34
CA GLY A 224 13.18 -2.38 9.63
C GLY A 224 13.70 -3.73 10.14
N ILE A 225 13.41 -4.09 11.41
CA ILE A 225 13.77 -5.41 11.99
C ILE A 225 13.19 -6.58 11.19
N TRP A 226 12.05 -6.37 10.51
CA TRP A 226 11.43 -7.41 9.69
C TRP A 226 12.27 -7.83 8.49
N ALA A 227 13.20 -7.00 8.02
CA ALA A 227 14.15 -7.40 6.99
C ALA A 227 15.03 -8.58 7.47
N LEU A 228 15.55 -8.48 8.69
CA LEU A 228 16.36 -9.55 9.30
C LEU A 228 15.50 -10.79 9.60
N VAL A 229 14.33 -10.61 10.20
CA VAL A 229 13.41 -11.70 10.50
C VAL A 229 13.06 -12.48 9.24
N MET A 230 12.68 -11.78 8.17
CA MET A 230 12.30 -12.42 6.91
C MET A 230 13.50 -13.02 6.18
N PHE A 231 14.68 -12.42 6.29
CA PHE A 231 15.89 -13.04 5.76
C PHE A 231 16.11 -14.45 6.36
N VAL A 232 16.01 -14.57 7.68
CA VAL A 232 16.13 -15.88 8.36
C VAL A 232 15.01 -16.84 7.94
N ILE A 233 13.74 -16.38 7.95
CA ILE A 233 12.59 -17.21 7.60
C ILE A 233 12.69 -17.73 6.15
N ARG A 234 13.15 -16.92 5.21
CA ARG A 234 13.33 -17.31 3.81
C ARG A 234 14.38 -18.42 3.63
N MET A 235 15.39 -18.47 4.49
CA MET A 235 16.44 -19.49 4.45
C MET A 235 16.02 -20.82 5.08
N LEU A 236 14.92 -20.87 5.85
CA LEU A 236 14.48 -22.09 6.51
C LEU A 236 14.06 -23.16 5.50
N PRO A 237 14.56 -24.41 5.63
CA PRO A 237 14.14 -25.52 4.78
C PRO A 237 12.65 -25.87 4.96
N ARG A 238 12.03 -26.45 3.94
CA ARG A 238 10.61 -26.81 3.96
C ARG A 238 10.23 -27.74 5.12
N PHE A 239 11.11 -28.68 5.49
CA PHE A 239 10.81 -29.61 6.60
C PHE A 239 10.72 -28.90 7.96
N VAL A 240 11.49 -27.81 8.15
CA VAL A 240 11.39 -26.93 9.32
C VAL A 240 10.07 -26.14 9.26
N MET A 241 9.77 -25.51 8.12
CA MET A 241 8.53 -24.73 7.94
C MET A 241 7.26 -25.56 8.14
N ARG A 242 7.29 -26.87 7.85
CA ARG A 242 6.17 -27.78 8.13
C ARG A 242 5.90 -27.97 9.62
N LYS A 243 6.92 -27.83 10.48
CA LYS A 243 6.81 -28.02 11.95
C LYS A 243 6.47 -26.71 12.67
N ILE A 244 6.76 -25.58 12.08
CA ILE A 244 6.53 -24.26 12.68
C ILE A 244 5.08 -23.82 12.41
N GLY A 245 4.41 -23.23 13.42
CA GLY A 245 3.01 -22.82 13.39
C GLY A 245 2.77 -21.33 13.19
N PHE A 246 3.80 -20.55 12.83
CA PHE A 246 3.64 -19.11 12.62
C PHE A 246 3.43 -18.71 11.17
#